data_8e83eb2e101c89a0085b6a30bf49036a
#
_entry.id   8e83eb2e101c89a0085b6a30bf49036a
#
_cell.length_a   1.000
_cell.length_b   1.000
_cell.length_c   1.000
_cell.angle_alpha   90.00
_cell.angle_beta   90.00
_cell.angle_gamma   90.00
#
_symmetry.space_group_name_H-M   'P 1'
#
loop_
_entity.id
_entity.type
_entity.pdbx_description
1 polymer ?
#
loop_
_entity_poly.entity_id
_entity_poly.type
_entity_poly.pdbx_seq_one_letter_code
_entity_poly.pdbx_strand_id
1 'polypeptide(L)'
;KDDDERWEELKRKVASGKAFGTNVRLISAAEAVEKFPLLEEESMRGAMWDPDAGLVVPRSQEVVNFAVESAKDKGALKTFTNTPANDFEIEDGKIVGVKTDKGTIKTKKVVIASGIWGPLMGNKAGVGVPLMPVEHPLLFFGPYEKIQDTEEMLVYPLLRDQGNSAYVRDTGKFHGGML
;
A
#
# COMPACT_ATOMS: atom_id res chain seq x y z
N LYS A 1 15.58 13.98 12.43
CA LYS A 1 16.36 15.08 11.91
C LYS A 1 15.45 16.27 11.71
N ASP A 2 15.94 17.39 12.13
CA ASP A 2 15.30 18.66 12.20
C ASP A 2 14.96 19.20 10.80
N ASP A 3 13.83 18.79 10.28
CA ASP A 3 13.35 19.23 8.97
C ASP A 3 12.16 20.17 9.19
N ASP A 4 12.46 21.49 9.20
CA ASP A 4 11.48 22.54 9.38
C ASP A 4 10.36 22.47 8.34
N GLU A 5 10.70 22.15 7.11
CA GLU A 5 9.74 22.06 6.01
C GLU A 5 8.75 20.92 6.24
N ARG A 6 9.24 19.75 6.70
CA ARG A 6 8.40 18.61 7.05
C ARG A 6 7.50 18.90 8.25
N TRP A 7 8.01 19.61 9.23
CA TRP A 7 7.21 19.99 10.39
C TRP A 7 6.06 20.93 10.00
N GLU A 8 6.33 21.93 9.14
CA GLU A 8 5.29 22.79 8.61
C GLU A 8 4.29 22.03 7.71
N GLU A 9 4.76 21.02 6.96
CA GLU A 9 3.87 20.15 6.20
C GLU A 9 2.93 19.37 7.12
N LEU A 10 3.42 18.81 8.22
CA LEU A 10 2.59 18.09 9.20
C LEU A 10 1.52 19.01 9.82
N LYS A 11 1.87 20.25 10.14
CA LYS A 11 0.90 21.26 10.62
C LYS A 11 -0.22 21.50 9.60
N ARG A 12 0.13 21.65 8.33
CA ARG A 12 -0.84 21.83 7.25
C ARG A 12 -1.73 20.58 7.09
N LYS A 13 -1.15 19.38 7.16
CA LYS A 13 -1.90 18.11 7.09
C LYS A 13 -2.90 17.98 8.24
N VAL A 14 -2.50 18.30 9.47
CA VAL A 14 -3.40 18.30 10.61
C VAL A 14 -4.53 19.32 10.44
N ALA A 15 -4.22 20.52 9.99
CA ALA A 15 -5.25 21.54 9.75
C ALA A 15 -6.24 21.07 8.67
N SER A 16 -5.75 20.51 7.58
CA SER A 16 -6.58 19.93 6.52
C SER A 16 -7.41 18.77 7.02
N GLY A 17 -6.80 17.82 7.77
CA GLY A 17 -7.50 16.68 8.35
C GLY A 17 -8.68 17.10 9.24
N LYS A 18 -8.47 18.09 10.09
CA LYS A 18 -9.54 18.65 10.93
C LYS A 18 -10.69 19.24 10.10
N ALA A 19 -10.38 19.90 9.00
CA ALA A 19 -11.41 20.43 8.09
C ALA A 19 -12.27 19.33 7.44
N PHE A 20 -11.70 18.11 7.29
CA PHE A 20 -12.42 16.91 6.83
C PHE A 20 -13.01 16.08 7.96
N GLY A 21 -12.94 16.53 9.20
CA GLY A 21 -13.54 15.84 10.35
C GLY A 21 -12.75 14.64 10.87
N THR A 22 -11.44 14.55 10.55
CA THR A 22 -10.57 13.48 11.09
C THR A 22 -10.04 13.86 12.48
N ASN A 23 -9.65 12.83 13.29
CA ASN A 23 -9.13 13.02 14.64
C ASN A 23 -7.60 13.24 14.68
N VAL A 24 -6.99 13.60 13.57
CA VAL A 24 -5.55 13.83 13.50
C VAL A 24 -5.12 15.00 14.37
N ARG A 25 -3.97 14.86 15.02
CA ARG A 25 -3.38 15.90 15.85
C ARG A 25 -1.86 15.88 15.83
N LEU A 26 -1.25 17.01 16.16
CA LEU A 26 0.18 17.02 16.46
C LEU A 26 0.41 16.46 17.86
N ILE A 27 1.50 15.74 18.01
CA ILE A 27 2.01 15.22 19.28
C ILE A 27 3.47 15.63 19.46
N SER A 28 3.90 15.72 20.72
CA SER A 28 5.29 16.00 21.05
C SER A 28 6.20 14.82 20.70
N ALA A 29 7.51 15.06 20.65
CA ALA A 29 8.50 13.99 20.50
C ALA A 29 8.41 12.96 21.64
N ALA A 30 8.28 13.42 22.89
CA ALA A 30 8.08 12.55 24.05
C ALA A 30 6.84 11.65 23.91
N GLU A 31 5.69 12.22 23.55
CA GLU A 31 4.48 11.42 23.31
C GLU A 31 4.65 10.42 22.14
N ALA A 32 5.39 10.78 21.11
CA ALA A 32 5.68 9.87 20.01
C ALA A 32 6.51 8.67 20.45
N VAL A 33 7.53 8.89 21.31
CA VAL A 33 8.37 7.83 21.90
C VAL A 33 7.54 6.92 22.82
N GLU A 34 6.62 7.46 23.61
CA GLU A 34 5.71 6.66 24.43
C GLU A 34 4.87 5.70 23.57
N LYS A 35 4.43 6.16 22.40
CA LYS A 35 3.64 5.34 21.47
C LYS A 35 4.48 4.34 20.67
N PHE A 36 5.71 4.69 20.33
CA PHE A 36 6.62 3.86 19.56
C PHE A 36 8.03 3.91 20.15
N PRO A 37 8.40 2.96 21.05
CA PRO A 37 9.61 3.01 21.86
C PRO A 37 10.95 2.93 21.10
N LEU A 38 10.93 2.63 19.80
CA LEU A 38 12.14 2.63 18.97
C LEU A 38 12.51 4.02 18.44
N LEU A 39 11.67 5.04 18.69
CA LEU A 39 12.00 6.41 18.31
C LEU A 39 12.98 7.02 19.31
N GLU A 40 13.85 7.89 18.80
CA GLU A 40 14.74 8.72 19.60
C GLU A 40 14.14 10.14 19.68
N GLU A 41 13.84 10.61 20.90
CA GLU A 41 13.18 11.89 21.14
C GLU A 41 13.94 13.07 20.52
N GLU A 42 15.27 13.05 20.65
CA GLU A 42 16.14 14.11 20.13
C GLU A 42 16.22 14.16 18.59
N SER A 43 15.75 13.12 17.90
CA SER A 43 15.79 13.01 16.45
C SER A 43 14.63 13.72 15.75
N MET A 44 13.62 14.20 16.50
CA MET A 44 12.41 14.77 15.93
C MET A 44 11.86 15.94 16.74
N ARG A 45 11.07 16.80 16.10
CA ARG A 45 10.31 17.87 16.79
C ARG A 45 8.97 17.40 17.33
N GLY A 46 8.45 16.31 16.79
CA GLY A 46 7.16 15.76 17.10
C GLY A 46 6.62 14.95 15.92
N ALA A 47 5.37 14.56 16.01
CA ALA A 47 4.72 13.78 14.97
C ALA A 47 3.27 14.22 14.73
N MET A 48 2.69 13.77 13.63
CA MET A 48 1.26 13.74 13.43
C MET A 48 0.73 12.38 13.89
N TRP A 49 -0.20 12.40 14.80
CA TRP A 49 -0.91 11.22 15.26
C TRP A 49 -2.27 11.11 14.56
N ASP A 50 -2.51 9.94 13.97
CA ASP A 50 -3.79 9.58 13.38
C ASP A 50 -4.33 8.34 14.11
N PRO A 51 -5.31 8.50 15.02
CA PRO A 51 -5.89 7.38 15.76
C PRO A 51 -6.81 6.50 14.92
N ASP A 52 -7.26 6.99 13.79
CA ASP A 52 -8.22 6.30 12.92
C ASP A 52 -7.52 5.50 11.81
N ALA A 53 -6.19 5.55 11.75
CA ALA A 53 -5.40 4.71 10.86
C ALA A 53 -5.52 3.23 11.27
N GLY A 54 -5.50 2.35 10.29
CA GLY A 54 -5.66 0.92 10.52
C GLY A 54 -4.82 0.06 9.60
N LEU A 55 -4.71 -1.20 9.98
CA LEU A 55 -4.07 -2.24 9.18
C LEU A 55 -5.08 -3.36 8.92
N VAL A 56 -5.09 -3.88 7.70
CA VAL A 56 -5.84 -5.10 7.38
C VAL A 56 -5.07 -6.32 7.89
N VAL A 57 -5.66 -7.03 8.84
CA VAL A 57 -5.09 -8.22 9.48
C VAL A 57 -5.81 -9.47 8.95
N PRO A 58 -5.09 -10.55 8.61
CA PRO A 58 -3.64 -10.70 8.61
C PRO A 58 -2.94 -10.06 7.41
N ARG A 59 -3.65 -9.82 6.30
CA ARG A 59 -3.09 -9.26 5.05
C ARG A 59 -4.16 -8.56 4.23
N SER A 60 -3.76 -7.57 3.45
CA SER A 60 -4.62 -6.95 2.42
C SER A 60 -5.15 -7.96 1.38
N GLN A 61 -4.44 -9.08 1.18
CA GLN A 61 -4.87 -10.19 0.33
C GLN A 61 -6.25 -10.74 0.71
N GLU A 62 -6.58 -10.78 1.99
CA GLU A 62 -7.87 -11.30 2.47
C GLU A 62 -9.06 -10.43 2.02
N VAL A 63 -8.87 -9.12 1.91
CA VAL A 63 -9.90 -8.22 1.35
C VAL A 63 -10.16 -8.55 -0.11
N VAL A 64 -9.10 -8.80 -0.88
CA VAL A 64 -9.22 -9.19 -2.28
C VAL A 64 -9.89 -10.55 -2.41
N ASN A 65 -9.49 -11.54 -1.62
CA ASN A 65 -10.10 -12.86 -1.60
C ASN A 65 -11.59 -12.78 -1.29
N PHE A 66 -11.98 -12.04 -0.27
CA PHE A 66 -13.38 -11.83 0.10
C PHE A 66 -14.18 -11.20 -1.04
N ALA A 67 -13.66 -10.17 -1.69
CA ALA A 67 -14.32 -9.51 -2.80
C ALA A 67 -14.49 -10.45 -4.01
N VAL A 68 -13.46 -11.24 -4.32
CA VAL A 68 -13.48 -12.23 -5.39
C VAL A 68 -14.52 -13.31 -5.13
N GLU A 69 -14.52 -13.91 -3.94
CA GLU A 69 -15.49 -14.96 -3.60
C GLU A 69 -16.93 -14.42 -3.61
N SER A 70 -17.15 -13.24 -3.02
CA SER A 70 -18.47 -12.59 -3.05
C SER A 70 -18.98 -12.33 -4.48
N ALA A 71 -18.09 -11.97 -5.40
CA ALA A 71 -18.46 -11.75 -6.79
C ALA A 71 -18.73 -13.07 -7.56
N LYS A 72 -17.98 -14.14 -7.24
CA LYS A 72 -18.21 -15.47 -7.79
C LYS A 72 -19.56 -16.03 -7.33
N ASP A 73 -19.89 -15.93 -6.05
CA ASP A 73 -21.16 -16.42 -5.48
C ASP A 73 -22.35 -15.76 -6.12
N LYS A 74 -22.22 -14.52 -6.53
CA LYS A 74 -23.25 -13.78 -7.30
C LYS A 74 -23.27 -14.09 -8.80
N GLY A 75 -22.38 -14.96 -9.26
CA GLY A 75 -22.23 -15.28 -10.69
C GLY A 75 -21.68 -14.12 -11.55
N ALA A 76 -21.19 -13.06 -10.90
CA ALA A 76 -20.69 -11.86 -11.58
C ALA A 76 -19.21 -11.95 -12.01
N LEU A 77 -18.47 -12.96 -11.51
CA LEU A 77 -17.04 -13.10 -11.76
C LEU A 77 -16.67 -14.53 -12.12
N LYS A 78 -15.83 -14.66 -13.14
CA LYS A 78 -15.05 -15.87 -13.43
C LYS A 78 -13.57 -15.54 -13.37
N THR A 79 -12.79 -16.34 -12.68
CA THR A 79 -11.33 -16.17 -12.56
C THR A 79 -10.60 -17.30 -13.29
N PHE A 80 -9.53 -16.98 -13.98
CA PHE A 80 -8.69 -17.93 -14.70
C PHE A 80 -7.26 -17.73 -14.21
N THR A 81 -6.83 -18.55 -13.27
CA THR A 81 -5.45 -18.58 -12.80
C THR A 81 -4.55 -19.29 -13.80
N ASN A 82 -3.24 -19.01 -13.75
CA ASN A 82 -2.27 -19.58 -14.69
C ASN A 82 -2.70 -19.43 -16.15
N THR A 83 -3.25 -18.26 -16.49
CA THR A 83 -3.76 -17.95 -17.82
C THR A 83 -3.34 -16.52 -18.16
N PRO A 84 -2.09 -16.34 -18.58
CA PRO A 84 -1.57 -15.00 -18.89
C PRO A 84 -2.31 -14.39 -20.08
N ALA A 85 -2.66 -13.11 -19.96
CA ALA A 85 -3.10 -12.31 -21.09
C ALA A 85 -1.85 -11.90 -21.90
N ASN A 86 -1.71 -12.45 -23.08
CA ASN A 86 -0.51 -12.29 -23.91
C ASN A 86 -0.62 -11.12 -24.89
N ASP A 87 -1.84 -10.84 -25.38
CA ASP A 87 -2.08 -9.84 -26.41
C ASP A 87 -3.58 -9.51 -26.51
N PHE A 88 -3.92 -8.57 -27.37
CA PHE A 88 -5.29 -8.21 -27.69
C PHE A 88 -5.63 -8.53 -29.15
N GLU A 89 -6.88 -8.92 -29.40
CA GLU A 89 -7.46 -8.89 -30.75
C GLU A 89 -8.09 -7.51 -30.96
N ILE A 90 -7.64 -6.81 -32.00
CA ILE A 90 -8.10 -5.46 -32.35
C ILE A 90 -8.56 -5.49 -33.80
N GLU A 91 -9.81 -5.09 -34.04
CA GLU A 91 -10.43 -4.94 -35.35
C GLU A 91 -10.96 -3.51 -35.46
N ASP A 92 -10.63 -2.83 -36.55
CA ASP A 92 -11.03 -1.43 -36.81
C ASP A 92 -10.78 -0.48 -35.62
N GLY A 93 -9.62 -0.64 -34.92
CA GLY A 93 -9.24 0.16 -33.77
C GLY A 93 -10.01 -0.14 -32.48
N LYS A 94 -10.77 -1.23 -32.43
CA LYS A 94 -11.56 -1.64 -31.25
C LYS A 94 -11.11 -2.99 -30.74
N ILE A 95 -11.03 -3.13 -29.43
CA ILE A 95 -10.79 -4.42 -28.79
C ILE A 95 -11.98 -5.35 -29.05
N VAL A 96 -11.71 -6.55 -29.54
CA VAL A 96 -12.69 -7.63 -29.73
C VAL A 96 -12.35 -8.88 -28.93
N GLY A 97 -11.15 -8.98 -28.37
CA GLY A 97 -10.75 -10.11 -27.54
C GLY A 97 -9.43 -9.92 -26.81
N VAL A 98 -9.19 -10.81 -25.86
CA VAL A 98 -7.91 -10.96 -25.12
C VAL A 98 -7.34 -12.33 -25.45
N LYS A 99 -6.13 -12.36 -26.01
CA LYS A 99 -5.41 -13.59 -26.33
C LYS A 99 -4.70 -14.12 -25.09
N THR A 100 -4.89 -15.38 -24.82
CA THR A 100 -4.22 -16.11 -23.75
C THR A 100 -3.51 -17.35 -24.31
N ASP A 101 -2.70 -18.03 -23.50
CA ASP A 101 -2.10 -19.32 -23.85
C ASP A 101 -3.13 -20.46 -23.97
N LYS A 102 -4.37 -20.23 -23.48
CA LYS A 102 -5.47 -21.21 -23.50
C LYS A 102 -6.60 -20.85 -24.47
N GLY A 103 -6.39 -19.85 -25.30
CA GLY A 103 -7.37 -19.37 -26.26
C GLY A 103 -7.72 -17.89 -26.08
N THR A 104 -8.71 -17.42 -26.82
CA THR A 104 -9.14 -16.04 -26.82
C THR A 104 -10.42 -15.84 -26.03
N ILE A 105 -10.42 -14.87 -25.13
CA ILE A 105 -11.62 -14.40 -24.42
C ILE A 105 -12.24 -13.27 -25.24
N LYS A 106 -13.39 -13.51 -25.84
CA LYS A 106 -14.09 -12.48 -26.62
C LYS A 106 -14.71 -11.43 -25.70
N THR A 107 -14.34 -10.16 -25.91
CA THR A 107 -14.86 -9.02 -25.15
C THR A 107 -14.65 -7.73 -25.91
N LYS A 108 -15.53 -6.75 -25.66
CA LYS A 108 -15.42 -5.39 -26.23
C LYS A 108 -14.85 -4.37 -25.25
N LYS A 109 -14.62 -4.77 -23.99
CA LYS A 109 -14.07 -3.91 -22.95
C LYS A 109 -13.05 -4.68 -22.13
N VAL A 110 -11.90 -4.05 -21.92
CA VAL A 110 -10.81 -4.61 -21.10
C VAL A 110 -10.35 -3.57 -20.10
N VAL A 111 -10.13 -4.01 -18.86
CA VAL A 111 -9.46 -3.21 -17.82
C VAL A 111 -8.08 -3.81 -17.60
N ILE A 112 -7.04 -3.03 -17.84
CA ILE A 112 -5.66 -3.42 -17.56
C ILE A 112 -5.37 -3.06 -16.11
N ALA A 113 -5.32 -4.07 -15.24
CA ALA A 113 -5.01 -3.94 -13.81
C ALA A 113 -3.75 -4.75 -13.46
N SER A 114 -2.75 -4.74 -14.33
CA SER A 114 -1.57 -5.60 -14.31
C SER A 114 -0.38 -5.01 -13.54
N GLY A 115 -0.58 -3.98 -12.71
CA GLY A 115 0.48 -3.39 -11.87
C GLY A 115 1.69 -2.96 -12.69
N ILE A 116 2.87 -3.44 -12.34
CA ILE A 116 4.14 -3.09 -13.01
C ILE A 116 4.20 -3.51 -14.49
N TRP A 117 3.36 -4.43 -14.93
CA TRP A 117 3.25 -4.84 -16.34
C TRP A 117 2.25 -3.98 -17.15
N GLY A 118 1.66 -2.95 -16.51
CA GLY A 118 0.72 -2.02 -17.16
C GLY A 118 1.26 -1.39 -18.43
N PRO A 119 2.49 -0.84 -18.46
CA PRO A 119 3.08 -0.28 -19.67
C PRO A 119 3.21 -1.28 -20.82
N LEU A 120 3.61 -2.51 -20.50
CA LEU A 120 3.74 -3.58 -21.51
C LEU A 120 2.38 -3.91 -22.13
N MET A 121 1.36 -4.07 -21.30
CA MET A 121 0.01 -4.39 -21.77
C MET A 121 -0.63 -3.20 -22.49
N GLY A 122 -0.39 -1.99 -22.03
CA GLY A 122 -0.84 -0.78 -22.70
C GLY A 122 -0.27 -0.67 -24.13
N ASN A 123 1.03 -0.88 -24.27
CA ASN A 123 1.70 -0.87 -25.58
C ASN A 123 1.08 -1.88 -26.56
N LYS A 124 0.71 -3.08 -26.09
CA LYS A 124 0.02 -4.09 -26.89
C LYS A 124 -1.39 -3.63 -27.35
N ALA A 125 -2.02 -2.79 -26.55
CA ALA A 125 -3.30 -2.16 -26.89
C ALA A 125 -3.15 -0.85 -27.71
N GLY A 126 -1.92 -0.44 -28.02
CA GLY A 126 -1.65 0.83 -28.70
C GLY A 126 -1.81 2.06 -27.80
N VAL A 127 -1.78 1.89 -26.47
CA VAL A 127 -1.98 2.96 -25.48
C VAL A 127 -0.73 3.13 -24.64
N GLY A 128 -0.20 4.35 -24.59
CA GLY A 128 0.88 4.71 -23.67
C GLY A 128 0.37 4.76 -22.23
N VAL A 129 0.99 3.99 -21.33
CA VAL A 129 0.70 4.01 -19.88
C VAL A 129 1.91 4.62 -19.17
N PRO A 130 1.79 5.84 -18.60
CA PRO A 130 2.92 6.58 -18.02
C PRO A 130 3.26 6.06 -16.62
N LEU A 131 3.65 4.80 -16.53
CA LEU A 131 4.11 4.16 -15.30
C LEU A 131 5.58 3.76 -15.44
N MET A 132 6.35 3.99 -14.39
CA MET A 132 7.71 3.51 -14.27
C MET A 132 7.76 2.55 -13.08
N PRO A 133 8.05 1.27 -13.31
CA PRO A 133 8.28 0.33 -12.22
C PRO A 133 9.48 0.76 -11.38
N VAL A 134 9.31 0.76 -10.07
CA VAL A 134 10.37 1.02 -9.10
C VAL A 134 10.45 -0.10 -8.10
N GLU A 135 11.64 -0.35 -7.57
CA GLU A 135 11.85 -1.29 -6.49
C GLU A 135 11.75 -0.58 -5.15
N HIS A 136 11.06 -1.21 -4.20
CA HIS A 136 10.92 -0.72 -2.84
C HIS A 136 11.41 -1.81 -1.88
N PRO A 137 12.58 -1.65 -1.26
CA PRO A 137 13.14 -2.69 -0.40
C PRO A 137 12.29 -2.86 0.87
N LEU A 138 12.06 -4.12 1.24
CA LEU A 138 11.43 -4.51 2.49
C LEU A 138 12.49 -5.21 3.36
N LEU A 139 12.75 -4.65 4.53
CA LEU A 139 13.69 -5.19 5.50
C LEU A 139 12.97 -5.70 6.73
N PHE A 140 13.43 -6.83 7.25
CA PHE A 140 13.06 -7.32 8.58
C PHE A 140 14.26 -7.17 9.50
N PHE A 141 14.05 -6.60 10.67
CA PHE A 141 15.09 -6.31 11.63
C PHE A 141 14.59 -6.53 13.06
N GLY A 142 15.53 -6.69 13.97
CA GLY A 142 15.24 -7.06 15.36
C GLY A 142 15.76 -8.48 15.66
N PRO A 143 15.37 -9.08 16.78
CA PRO A 143 14.48 -8.52 17.81
C PRO A 143 15.12 -7.37 18.60
N TYR A 144 14.29 -6.45 19.08
CA TYR A 144 14.72 -5.36 19.95
C TYR A 144 14.18 -5.54 21.36
N GLU A 145 15.03 -5.43 22.37
CA GLU A 145 14.63 -5.55 23.79
C GLU A 145 13.58 -4.52 24.22
N LYS A 146 13.60 -3.34 23.60
CA LYS A 146 12.63 -2.26 23.85
C LYS A 146 11.21 -2.60 23.41
N ILE A 147 11.03 -3.56 22.51
CA ILE A 147 9.74 -3.97 21.97
C ILE A 147 9.47 -5.39 22.43
N GLN A 148 8.39 -5.59 23.14
CA GLN A 148 8.03 -6.91 23.63
C GLN A 148 7.69 -7.85 22.47
N ASP A 149 8.21 -9.08 22.58
CA ASP A 149 7.81 -10.16 21.70
C ASP A 149 6.34 -10.52 21.98
N THR A 150 5.52 -10.43 20.97
CA THR A 150 4.09 -10.71 21.05
C THR A 150 3.64 -11.56 19.88
N GLU A 151 2.60 -12.35 20.08
CA GLU A 151 1.95 -13.10 19.02
C GLU A 151 0.98 -12.21 18.20
N GLU A 152 0.63 -11.05 18.69
CA GLU A 152 -0.19 -10.10 17.98
C GLU A 152 0.58 -9.49 16.79
N MET A 153 -0.10 -9.33 15.66
CA MET A 153 0.54 -8.82 14.44
C MET A 153 0.88 -7.34 14.50
N LEU A 154 0.20 -6.58 15.36
CA LEU A 154 0.37 -5.15 15.47
C LEU A 154 0.05 -4.70 16.88
N VAL A 155 1.06 -4.29 17.64
CA VAL A 155 0.92 -3.73 18.97
C VAL A 155 1.20 -2.23 18.96
N TYR A 156 2.17 -1.83 18.16
CA TYR A 156 2.58 -0.43 18.04
C TYR A 156 1.97 0.23 16.80
N PRO A 157 1.85 1.56 16.82
CA PRO A 157 1.36 2.28 15.64
C PRO A 157 2.29 2.11 14.44
N LEU A 158 1.73 2.29 13.25
CA LEU A 158 2.52 2.38 12.03
C LEU A 158 3.31 3.69 12.02
N LEU A 159 4.61 3.60 11.93
CA LEU A 159 5.49 4.75 11.79
C LEU A 159 5.72 5.07 10.32
N ARG A 160 5.56 6.32 9.96
CA ARG A 160 5.91 6.84 8.64
C ARG A 160 6.87 8.01 8.77
N ASP A 161 8.11 7.79 8.37
CA ASP A 161 9.12 8.84 8.22
C ASP A 161 9.26 9.21 6.74
N GLN A 162 8.57 10.27 6.35
CA GLN A 162 8.61 10.74 4.96
C GLN A 162 9.93 11.42 4.59
N GLY A 163 10.64 11.98 5.56
CA GLY A 163 11.96 12.60 5.34
C GLY A 163 12.99 11.58 4.88
N ASN A 164 12.93 10.38 5.43
CA ASN A 164 13.82 9.26 5.09
C ASN A 164 13.16 8.22 4.18
N SER A 165 11.94 8.49 3.69
CA SER A 165 11.16 7.56 2.85
C SER A 165 10.95 6.19 3.50
N ALA A 166 10.84 6.15 4.83
CA ALA A 166 10.74 4.93 5.61
C ALA A 166 9.35 4.72 6.20
N TYR A 167 8.92 3.45 6.22
CA TYR A 167 7.74 2.97 6.93
C TYR A 167 8.18 1.85 7.85
N VAL A 168 7.79 1.92 9.10
CA VAL A 168 8.15 0.91 10.10
C VAL A 168 6.90 0.45 10.82
N ARG A 169 6.78 -0.85 11.03
CA ARG A 169 5.75 -1.47 11.84
C ARG A 169 6.27 -2.73 12.51
N ASP A 170 5.67 -3.10 13.60
CA ASP A 170 5.84 -4.43 14.16
C ASP A 170 5.08 -5.48 13.33
N THR A 171 5.52 -6.71 13.42
CA THR A 171 4.94 -7.87 12.72
C THR A 171 4.80 -9.07 13.66
N GLY A 172 4.46 -8.83 14.91
CA GLY A 172 4.49 -9.85 15.96
C GLY A 172 5.92 -10.13 16.41
N LYS A 173 6.35 -11.38 16.32
CA LYS A 173 7.70 -11.80 16.77
C LYS A 173 8.86 -11.16 16.00
N PHE A 174 8.59 -10.65 14.83
CA PHE A 174 9.59 -9.98 14.00
C PHE A 174 9.16 -8.56 13.71
N HIS A 175 10.10 -7.65 13.80
CA HIS A 175 9.88 -6.26 13.43
C HIS A 175 10.26 -6.08 11.97
N GLY A 176 9.42 -5.41 11.21
CA GLY A 176 9.63 -5.19 9.79
C GLY A 176 9.46 -3.73 9.43
N GLY A 177 10.27 -3.28 8.50
CA GLY A 177 10.18 -1.95 7.95
C GLY A 177 10.36 -1.96 6.44
N MET A 178 9.72 -1.03 5.76
CA MET A 178 9.98 -0.70 4.37
C MET A 178 10.73 0.62 4.31
N LEU A 179 11.80 0.61 3.57
CA LEU A 179 12.61 1.80 3.26
C LEU A 179 12.24 2.33 1.88
#